data_feafa4b81b608783dd703135d3da0e2b
#
_entry.id   feafa4b81b608783dd703135d3da0e2b
#
_cell.length_a   1.000
_cell.length_b   1.000
_cell.length_c   1.000
_cell.angle_alpha   90.00
_cell.angle_beta   90.00
_cell.angle_gamma   90.00
#
_symmetry.space_group_name_H-M   'P 1'
#
loop_
_entity.id
_entity.type
_entity.pdbx_description
1 polymer ?
#
loop_
_entity_poly.entity_id
_entity_poly.type
_entity_poly.pdbx_seq_one_letter_code
_entity_poly.pdbx_strand_id
1 'polypeptide(L)'
;MDAQSGMERAVTLLMGALAGADTFGHMGIVGLDQAGSLLQLVVDNEVAGYVKRLLRGFEVNSETLALPVTREVGIGGSFLAEQHTCQNFRSETWFPGVCDRRRWEAWEADGSRSIADQARAREPDSLHPQDTAL
;
A
#
# COMPACT_ATOMS: atom_id res chain seq x y z
N MET A 1 11.25 11.87 9.01
CA MET A 1 10.67 10.61 8.53
C MET A 1 11.81 9.68 8.15
N ASP A 2 11.86 8.51 8.77
CA ASP A 2 12.90 7.51 8.60
C ASP A 2 12.33 6.10 8.75
N ALA A 3 13.19 5.09 8.79
CA ALA A 3 12.79 3.69 8.93
C ALA A 3 12.06 3.40 10.26
N GLN A 4 12.46 4.09 11.35
CA GLN A 4 11.80 3.95 12.65
C GLN A 4 10.37 4.42 12.58
N SER A 5 10.11 5.61 12.05
CA SER A 5 8.77 6.17 11.89
C SER A 5 7.87 5.24 11.06
N GLY A 6 8.37 4.70 9.94
CA GLY A 6 7.62 3.76 9.12
C GLY A 6 7.25 2.48 9.86
N MET A 7 8.20 1.90 10.58
CA MET A 7 8.00 0.66 11.35
C MET A 7 6.98 0.86 12.48
N GLU A 8 7.16 1.88 13.32
CA GLU A 8 6.29 2.14 14.47
C GLU A 8 4.85 2.39 14.03
N ARG A 9 4.64 3.20 12.98
CA ARG A 9 3.31 3.52 12.46
C ARG A 9 2.63 2.31 11.84
N ALA A 10 3.35 1.56 11.01
CA ALA A 10 2.78 0.38 10.37
C ALA A 10 2.35 -0.68 11.40
N VAL A 11 3.18 -0.96 12.39
CA VAL A 11 2.87 -1.94 13.44
C VAL A 11 1.74 -1.46 14.33
N THR A 12 1.78 -0.21 14.80
CA THR A 12 0.74 0.34 15.68
C THR A 12 -0.62 0.36 14.98
N LEU A 13 -0.67 0.82 13.74
CA LEU A 13 -1.91 0.87 12.96
C LEU A 13 -2.48 -0.54 12.71
N LEU A 14 -1.62 -1.46 12.31
CA LEU A 14 -2.02 -2.84 12.04
C LEU A 14 -2.53 -3.54 13.31
N MET A 15 -1.81 -3.42 14.42
CA MET A 15 -2.21 -4.06 15.67
C MET A 15 -3.50 -3.46 16.23
N GLY A 16 -3.67 -2.15 16.17
CA GLY A 16 -4.92 -1.49 16.56
C GLY A 16 -6.09 -1.95 15.70
N ALA A 17 -5.91 -2.04 14.40
CA ALA A 17 -6.94 -2.49 13.47
C ALA A 17 -7.32 -3.97 13.70
N LEU A 18 -6.33 -4.84 13.92
CA LEU A 18 -6.57 -6.25 14.28
C LEU A 18 -7.26 -6.40 15.64
N ALA A 19 -7.06 -5.47 16.57
CA ALA A 19 -7.76 -5.42 17.84
C ALA A 19 -9.19 -4.86 17.74
N GLY A 20 -9.64 -4.45 16.55
CA GLY A 20 -11.00 -3.98 16.30
C GLY A 20 -11.20 -2.48 16.48
N ALA A 21 -10.15 -1.67 16.42
CA ALA A 21 -10.29 -0.22 16.44
C ALA A 21 -10.89 0.30 15.12
N ASP A 22 -11.96 1.08 15.21
CA ASP A 22 -12.65 1.68 14.06
C ASP A 22 -12.02 3.00 13.59
N THR A 23 -11.32 3.68 14.50
CA THR A 23 -10.78 5.02 14.25
C THR A 23 -9.34 5.13 14.76
N PHE A 24 -8.52 5.77 13.95
CA PHE A 24 -7.13 6.10 14.30
C PHE A 24 -6.93 7.61 14.19
N GLY A 25 -6.43 8.22 15.24
CA GLY A 25 -6.04 9.62 15.26
C GLY A 25 -4.54 9.83 14.99
N HIS A 26 -4.11 11.08 15.08
CA HIS A 26 -2.71 11.50 15.07
C HIS A 26 -1.93 11.20 13.78
N MET A 27 -2.64 11.02 12.64
CA MET A 27 -2.00 10.95 11.34
C MET A 27 -1.27 12.25 11.03
N GLY A 28 -0.03 12.15 10.53
CA GLY A 28 0.81 13.31 10.24
C GLY A 28 1.44 13.98 11.47
N ILE A 29 1.13 13.55 12.69
CA ILE A 29 1.71 14.10 13.91
C ILE A 29 3.10 13.50 14.16
N VAL A 30 4.04 14.33 14.57
CA VAL A 30 5.43 13.97 14.86
C VAL A 30 5.91 14.59 16.17
N GLY A 31 7.00 14.06 16.76
CA GLY A 31 7.63 14.62 17.94
C GLY A 31 6.72 14.63 19.18
N LEU A 32 6.07 13.51 19.52
CA LEU A 32 5.18 13.42 20.68
C LEU A 32 4.09 14.51 20.69
N ASP A 33 3.38 14.64 19.59
CA ASP A 33 2.28 15.61 19.39
C ASP A 33 2.72 17.09 19.35
N GLN A 34 3.99 17.36 19.16
CA GLN A 34 4.51 18.73 19.15
C GLN A 34 4.45 19.41 17.78
N ALA A 35 4.37 18.62 16.69
CA ALA A 35 4.34 19.17 15.35
C ALA A 35 3.50 18.32 14.39
N GLY A 36 2.91 18.98 13.38
CA GLY A 36 2.31 18.33 12.22
C GLY A 36 3.27 18.30 11.03
N SER A 37 3.25 17.25 10.24
CA SER A 37 4.01 17.11 9.01
C SER A 37 3.10 16.61 7.88
N LEU A 38 2.92 17.42 6.84
CA LEU A 38 2.16 17.03 5.64
C LEU A 38 2.81 15.85 4.94
N LEU A 39 4.15 15.84 4.88
CA LEU A 39 4.92 14.71 4.36
C LEU A 39 4.60 13.41 5.11
N GLN A 40 4.57 13.48 6.45
CA GLN A 40 4.23 12.32 7.27
C GLN A 40 2.77 11.90 7.07
N LEU A 41 1.85 12.85 6.89
CA LEU A 41 0.45 12.58 6.63
C LEU A 41 0.26 11.78 5.33
N VAL A 42 0.98 12.14 4.27
CA VAL A 42 0.93 11.41 2.99
C VAL A 42 1.43 9.96 3.17
N VAL A 43 2.51 9.77 3.93
CA VAL A 43 3.04 8.42 4.21
C VAL A 43 2.10 7.63 5.12
N ASP A 44 1.51 8.26 6.12
CA ASP A 44 0.54 7.61 7.02
C ASP A 44 -0.70 7.15 6.26
N ASN A 45 -1.17 7.93 5.29
CA ASN A 45 -2.26 7.53 4.40
C ASN A 45 -1.89 6.30 3.55
N GLU A 46 -0.65 6.21 3.07
CA GLU A 46 -0.13 5.04 2.39
C GLU A 46 -0.13 3.79 3.29
N VAL A 47 0.36 3.95 4.53
CA VAL A 47 0.34 2.89 5.56
C VAL A 47 -1.09 2.43 5.84
N ALA A 48 -2.03 3.38 5.98
CA ALA A 48 -3.44 3.07 6.19
C ALA A 48 -4.05 2.28 5.00
N GLY A 49 -3.71 2.66 3.78
CA GLY A 49 -4.11 1.93 2.58
C GLY A 49 -3.59 0.49 2.57
N TYR A 50 -2.33 0.29 2.97
CA TYR A 50 -1.73 -1.03 3.09
C TYR A 50 -2.42 -1.89 4.16
N VAL A 51 -2.65 -1.31 5.35
CA VAL A 51 -3.35 -2.00 6.44
C VAL A 51 -4.78 -2.37 6.04
N LYS A 52 -5.53 -1.46 5.40
CA LYS A 52 -6.87 -1.77 4.87
C LYS A 52 -6.85 -2.95 3.90
N ARG A 53 -5.84 -3.02 3.02
CA ARG A 53 -5.70 -4.17 2.10
C ARG A 53 -5.45 -5.48 2.84
N LEU A 54 -4.61 -5.46 3.89
CA LEU A 54 -4.36 -6.64 4.72
C LEU A 54 -5.63 -7.11 5.45
N LEU A 55 -6.38 -6.18 6.04
CA LEU A 55 -7.61 -6.48 6.78
C LEU A 55 -8.74 -7.00 5.89
N ARG A 56 -8.80 -6.58 4.64
CA ARG A 56 -9.75 -7.12 3.67
C ARG A 56 -9.61 -8.64 3.52
N GLY A 57 -8.40 -9.15 3.72
CA GLY A 57 -8.11 -10.57 3.52
C GLY A 57 -8.34 -11.02 2.08
N PHE A 58 -8.75 -12.26 1.93
CA PHE A 58 -9.17 -12.87 0.66
C PHE A 58 -10.21 -13.95 0.94
N GLU A 59 -11.09 -14.18 0.00
CA GLU A 59 -12.06 -15.25 0.08
C GLU A 59 -11.41 -16.61 -0.20
N VAL A 60 -11.88 -17.64 0.50
CA VAL A 60 -11.48 -19.02 0.30
C VAL A 60 -12.67 -19.81 -0.22
N ASN A 61 -12.70 -20.04 -1.52
CA ASN A 61 -13.75 -20.81 -2.21
C ASN A 61 -13.14 -21.61 -3.38
N SER A 62 -13.95 -22.34 -4.11
CA SER A 62 -13.48 -23.18 -5.22
C SER A 62 -12.82 -22.38 -6.36
N GLU A 63 -13.24 -21.15 -6.58
CA GLU A 63 -12.69 -20.25 -7.60
C GLU A 63 -11.33 -19.70 -7.16
N THR A 64 -11.24 -19.15 -5.95
CA THR A 64 -10.01 -18.55 -5.42
C THR A 64 -8.92 -19.58 -5.12
N LEU A 65 -9.29 -20.83 -4.79
CA LEU A 65 -8.35 -21.95 -4.65
C LEU A 65 -7.73 -22.37 -5.98
N ALA A 66 -8.39 -22.09 -7.10
CA ALA A 66 -7.88 -22.30 -8.46
C ALA A 66 -7.25 -23.68 -8.72
N LEU A 67 -7.74 -24.75 -8.09
CA LEU A 67 -7.17 -26.09 -8.23
C LEU A 67 -7.17 -26.62 -9.67
N PRO A 68 -8.22 -26.39 -10.50
CA PRO A 68 -8.19 -26.77 -11.91
C PRO A 68 -7.06 -26.07 -12.68
N VAL A 69 -6.88 -24.75 -12.47
CA VAL A 69 -5.83 -23.97 -13.10
C VAL A 69 -4.45 -24.45 -12.68
N THR A 70 -4.26 -24.75 -11.40
CA THR A 70 -3.02 -25.32 -10.87
C THR A 70 -2.66 -26.65 -11.51
N ARG A 71 -3.66 -27.53 -11.77
CA ARG A 71 -3.47 -28.81 -12.44
C ARG A 71 -3.11 -28.65 -13.91
N GLU A 72 -3.76 -27.70 -14.59
CA GLU A 72 -3.54 -27.41 -16.02
C GLU A 72 -2.15 -26.83 -16.27
N VAL A 73 -1.73 -25.86 -15.48
CA VAL A 73 -0.42 -25.21 -15.57
C VAL A 73 0.71 -26.21 -15.24
N GLY A 74 0.47 -27.09 -14.28
CA GLY A 74 1.43 -28.13 -13.91
C GLY A 74 2.72 -27.63 -13.26
N ILE A 75 3.65 -28.55 -13.03
CA ILE A 75 4.93 -28.26 -12.36
C ILE A 75 5.84 -27.46 -13.31
N GLY A 76 6.34 -26.31 -12.83
CA GLY A 76 7.25 -25.45 -13.61
C GLY A 76 6.57 -24.59 -14.68
N GLY A 77 5.24 -24.66 -14.81
CA GLY A 77 4.47 -23.80 -15.71
C GLY A 77 4.32 -22.37 -15.20
N SER A 78 3.79 -21.48 -16.05
CA SER A 78 3.58 -20.06 -15.73
C SER A 78 2.10 -19.74 -15.61
N PHE A 79 1.71 -19.10 -14.52
CA PHE A 79 0.35 -18.63 -14.26
C PHE A 79 0.05 -17.26 -14.90
N LEU A 80 1.06 -16.58 -15.46
CA LEU A 80 0.92 -15.18 -15.91
C LEU A 80 -0.06 -15.01 -17.08
N ALA A 81 -0.21 -16.03 -17.93
CA ALA A 81 -1.10 -16.00 -19.08
C ALA A 81 -2.50 -16.56 -18.77
N GLU A 82 -2.73 -17.10 -17.57
CA GLU A 82 -3.97 -17.72 -17.21
C GLU A 82 -5.13 -16.71 -17.05
N GLN A 83 -6.29 -17.07 -17.51
CA GLN A 83 -7.49 -16.24 -17.39
C GLN A 83 -7.80 -15.89 -15.94
N HIS A 84 -7.63 -16.83 -15.02
CA HIS A 84 -7.80 -16.63 -13.59
C HIS A 84 -6.88 -15.51 -13.06
N THR A 85 -5.61 -15.49 -13.45
CA THR A 85 -4.67 -14.43 -13.10
C THR A 85 -5.11 -13.08 -13.66
N CYS A 86 -5.49 -13.02 -14.93
CA CYS A 86 -5.98 -11.79 -15.56
C CYS A 86 -7.19 -11.19 -14.86
N GLN A 87 -8.13 -12.03 -14.45
CA GLN A 87 -9.36 -11.60 -13.79
C GLN A 87 -9.13 -11.08 -12.37
N ASN A 88 -8.21 -11.69 -11.62
CA ASN A 88 -8.01 -11.42 -10.21
C ASN A 88 -6.83 -10.48 -9.92
N PHE A 89 -5.88 -10.32 -10.84
CA PHE A 89 -4.63 -9.60 -10.59
C PHE A 89 -4.84 -8.18 -10.05
N ARG A 90 -5.74 -7.40 -10.65
CA ARG A 90 -5.96 -6.00 -10.26
C ARG A 90 -6.74 -5.86 -8.95
N SER A 91 -7.70 -6.74 -8.71
CA SER A 91 -8.53 -6.69 -7.50
C SER A 91 -7.78 -7.22 -6.27
N GLU A 92 -6.91 -8.20 -6.47
CA GLU A 92 -6.19 -8.86 -5.38
C GLU A 92 -4.83 -8.24 -5.08
N THR A 93 -4.25 -7.50 -6.01
CA THR A 93 -2.98 -6.81 -5.79
C THR A 93 -3.21 -5.40 -5.27
N TRP A 94 -2.55 -5.04 -4.18
CA TRP A 94 -2.52 -3.67 -3.73
C TRP A 94 -1.39 -2.90 -4.43
N PHE A 95 -1.78 -1.84 -5.12
CA PHE A 95 -0.85 -0.95 -5.81
C PHE A 95 -0.59 0.28 -4.93
N PRO A 96 0.65 0.48 -4.46
CA PRO A 96 1.00 1.63 -3.65
C PRO A 96 0.91 2.92 -4.46
N GLY A 97 0.58 3.99 -3.76
CA GLY A 97 0.58 5.33 -4.33
C GLY A 97 1.95 6.02 -4.21
N VAL A 98 2.66 5.78 -3.12
CA VAL A 98 3.90 6.47 -2.76
C VAL A 98 5.10 5.52 -2.73
N CYS A 99 4.91 4.26 -2.33
CA CYS A 99 5.98 3.26 -2.31
C CYS A 99 6.32 2.80 -3.73
N ASP A 100 7.60 2.79 -4.08
CA ASP A 100 8.07 2.23 -5.34
C ASP A 100 8.27 0.72 -5.22
N ARG A 101 7.72 -0.04 -6.18
CA ARG A 101 7.87 -1.49 -6.30
C ARG A 101 8.38 -1.91 -7.67
N ARG A 102 8.89 -0.97 -8.43
CA ARG A 102 9.50 -1.23 -9.73
C ARG A 102 10.82 -1.97 -9.56
N ARG A 103 11.37 -2.48 -10.66
CA ARG A 103 12.72 -3.05 -10.68
C ARG A 103 13.75 -1.98 -10.38
N TRP A 104 14.89 -2.39 -9.85
CA TRP A 104 16.00 -1.50 -9.48
C TRP A 104 16.39 -0.55 -10.61
N GLU A 105 16.57 -1.09 -11.80
CA GLU A 105 17.00 -0.30 -12.97
C GLU A 105 16.00 0.79 -13.34
N ALA A 106 14.70 0.50 -13.19
CA ALA A 106 13.65 1.48 -13.47
C ALA A 106 13.58 2.57 -12.37
N TRP A 107 13.79 2.19 -11.12
CA TRP A 107 13.86 3.13 -10.00
C TRP A 107 15.09 4.03 -10.10
N GLU A 108 16.27 3.46 -10.46
CA GLU A 108 17.51 4.18 -10.65
C GLU A 108 17.41 5.17 -11.83
N ALA A 109 16.86 4.75 -12.94
CA ALA A 109 16.62 5.60 -14.11
C ALA A 109 15.68 6.77 -13.84
N ASP A 110 14.76 6.62 -12.87
CA ASP A 110 13.83 7.67 -12.41
C ASP A 110 14.40 8.54 -11.27
N GLY A 111 15.72 8.52 -11.07
CA GLY A 111 16.44 9.37 -10.12
C GLY A 111 16.48 8.86 -8.69
N SER A 112 16.29 7.56 -8.47
CA SER A 112 16.44 6.89 -7.16
C SER A 112 15.62 7.54 -6.04
N ARG A 113 14.42 8.00 -6.35
CA ARG A 113 13.58 8.77 -5.42
C ARG A 113 13.16 7.92 -4.23
N SER A 114 13.38 8.45 -3.04
CA SER A 114 12.91 7.86 -1.78
C SER A 114 11.39 8.02 -1.63
N ILE A 115 10.81 7.29 -0.66
CA ILE A 115 9.39 7.49 -0.28
C ILE A 115 9.13 8.93 0.18
N ALA A 116 10.11 9.59 0.79
CA ALA A 116 10.01 10.99 1.19
C ALA A 116 9.91 11.93 -0.03
N ASP A 117 10.70 11.68 -1.07
CA ASP A 117 10.67 12.49 -2.29
C ASP A 117 9.36 12.29 -3.05
N GLN A 118 8.86 11.06 -3.08
CA GLN A 118 7.57 10.74 -3.69
C GLN A 118 6.40 11.35 -2.92
N ALA A 119 6.46 11.35 -1.59
CA ALA A 119 5.45 11.98 -0.74
C ALA A 119 5.43 13.51 -0.87
N ARG A 120 6.62 14.17 -0.95
CA ARG A 120 6.69 15.62 -1.21
C ARG A 120 6.04 16.03 -2.52
N ALA A 121 6.18 15.21 -3.57
CA ALA A 121 5.53 15.48 -4.84
C ALA A 121 3.99 15.42 -4.77
N ARG A 122 3.43 14.95 -3.67
CA ARG A 122 2.00 14.84 -3.40
C ARG A 122 1.52 15.78 -2.27
N GLU A 123 2.36 16.68 -1.80
CA GLU A 123 1.93 17.70 -0.84
C GLU A 123 0.86 18.63 -1.43
N PRO A 124 0.02 19.28 -0.58
CA PRO A 124 -1.18 20.00 -1.02
C PRO A 124 -1.00 21.07 -2.09
N ASP A 125 0.20 21.63 -2.28
CA ASP A 125 0.50 22.55 -3.37
C ASP A 125 0.42 21.90 -4.76
N SER A 126 0.44 20.56 -4.80
CA SER A 126 0.20 19.75 -6.00
C SER A 126 -1.21 19.17 -6.08
N LEU A 127 -2.02 19.31 -5.02
CA LEU A 127 -3.41 18.88 -5.01
C LEU A 127 -4.28 19.97 -5.70
N HIS A 128 -4.86 19.62 -6.84
CA HIS A 128 -5.88 20.45 -7.44
C HIS A 128 -7.08 20.61 -6.49
N PRO A 129 -7.75 21.79 -6.43
CA PRO A 129 -8.92 22.03 -5.58
C PRO A 129 -10.08 21.05 -5.80
N GLN A 130 -10.04 20.24 -6.87
CA GLN A 130 -11.04 19.23 -7.21
C GLN A 130 -10.89 17.93 -6.43
N ASP A 131 -9.75 17.69 -5.79
CA ASP A 131 -9.47 16.45 -5.04
C ASP A 131 -9.87 16.55 -3.56
N THR A 132 -10.36 17.72 -3.13
CA THR A 132 -10.80 18.00 -1.74
C THR A 132 -12.32 17.94 -1.52
N ALA A 133 -13.10 17.51 -2.52
CA ALA A 133 -14.53 17.26 -2.34
C ALA A 133 -14.75 15.84 -1.81
N LEU A 134 -14.98 15.74 -0.49
CA LEU A 134 -15.57 14.58 0.17
C LEU A 134 -17.06 14.54 -0.10
#